data_d4401ce055bd53cf3135c3db742a76bb
#
_entry.id   d4401ce055bd53cf3135c3db742a76bb
#
_cell.length_a   1.000
_cell.length_b   1.000
_cell.length_c   1.000
_cell.angle_alpha   90.00
_cell.angle_beta   90.00
_cell.angle_gamma   90.00
#
_symmetry.space_group_name_H-M   'P 1'
#
loop_
_entity.id
_entity.type
_entity.pdbx_description
1 polymer ?
#
loop_
_entity_poly.entity_id
_entity_poly.type
_entity_poly.pdbx_seq_one_letter_code
_entity_poly.pdbx_strand_id
1 'polypeptide(L)'
;MLIIVNPYATTVSDRLKNLVVYALQGRYDVEAVSTEAQNHATEIGREAVNGGYDIVVAFGGDGTLNEVANGLAGTDIPVSVLPGGSTNVVARTVGIPNDVVDATEHLLGCADQFVPRPIDLGVANGRRFVFACGAGLDATAAQRVDARPRMKSRFGPYFYTYATVRGFYGKYLVNPVRMSVETDGGSSEGVTAICQNSDPWTYFRDREMRVCRDIAIDSGTLSVAVLRRAAQRDVPFIAARVLGKGSTAGDHRQIDEFGGLSEARIMSASKDESGAWRRFPVEVDGDYLGEHGELDLGIERAALKIIA
;
A
#
# COMPACT_ATOMS: atom_id res chain seq x y z
N MET A 1 21.86 -13.61 -0.69
CA MET A 1 20.92 -12.48 -0.45
C MET A 1 20.91 -11.57 -1.66
N LEU A 2 19.74 -11.23 -2.22
CA LEU A 2 19.59 -10.20 -3.25
C LEU A 2 19.00 -8.93 -2.63
N ILE A 3 19.59 -7.78 -2.87
CA ILE A 3 19.04 -6.47 -2.47
C ILE A 3 18.56 -5.73 -3.72
N ILE A 4 17.26 -5.47 -3.81
CA ILE A 4 16.67 -4.67 -4.89
C ILE A 4 16.54 -3.24 -4.40
N VAL A 5 17.34 -2.34 -4.97
CA VAL A 5 17.49 -0.96 -4.51
C VAL A 5 16.72 0.00 -5.43
N ASN A 6 15.83 0.79 -4.86
CA ASN A 6 15.23 1.92 -5.59
C ASN A 6 16.06 3.20 -5.34
N PRO A 7 16.88 3.66 -6.28
CA PRO A 7 17.73 4.83 -6.10
C PRO A 7 16.93 6.15 -6.03
N TYR A 8 15.65 6.13 -6.40
CA TYR A 8 14.76 7.30 -6.39
C TYR A 8 13.92 7.39 -5.11
N ALA A 9 14.04 6.42 -4.19
CA ALA A 9 13.34 6.46 -2.91
C ALA A 9 13.87 7.62 -2.04
N THR A 10 13.00 8.18 -1.21
CA THR A 10 13.21 9.48 -0.55
C THR A 10 14.46 9.55 0.32
N THR A 11 14.82 8.47 1.00
CA THR A 11 15.95 8.43 1.95
C THR A 11 17.15 7.63 1.41
N VAL A 12 17.02 7.02 0.24
CA VAL A 12 18.09 6.21 -0.36
C VAL A 12 19.10 7.14 -1.06
N SER A 13 20.37 6.99 -0.71
CA SER A 13 21.50 7.63 -1.37
C SER A 13 22.57 6.58 -1.67
N ASP A 14 23.44 6.85 -2.64
CA ASP A 14 24.55 5.93 -2.98
C ASP A 14 25.43 5.63 -1.77
N ARG A 15 25.67 6.65 -0.93
CA ARG A 15 26.45 6.47 0.29
C ARG A 15 25.75 5.51 1.26
N LEU A 16 24.45 5.69 1.47
CA LEU A 16 23.67 4.84 2.39
C LEU A 16 23.54 3.42 1.84
N LYS A 17 23.27 3.27 0.54
CA LYS A 17 23.28 1.97 -0.15
C LYS A 17 24.57 1.22 0.08
N ASN A 18 25.71 1.87 -0.19
CA ASN A 18 27.03 1.24 -0.06
C ASN A 18 27.33 0.85 1.41
N LEU A 19 26.93 1.68 2.37
CA LEU A 19 27.08 1.37 3.80
C LEU A 19 26.27 0.11 4.19
N VAL A 20 25.01 0.04 3.78
CA VAL A 20 24.12 -1.11 4.03
C VAL A 20 24.67 -2.38 3.39
N VAL A 21 25.02 -2.32 2.11
CA VAL A 21 25.59 -3.47 1.38
C VAL A 21 26.86 -3.96 2.07
N TYR A 22 27.77 -3.05 2.43
CA TYR A 22 29.01 -3.41 3.13
C TYR A 22 28.76 -4.05 4.50
N ALA A 23 27.80 -3.53 5.27
CA ALA A 23 27.43 -4.10 6.57
C ALA A 23 26.88 -5.53 6.42
N LEU A 24 26.00 -5.76 5.44
CA LEU A 24 25.41 -7.07 5.17
C LEU A 24 26.43 -8.07 4.58
N GLN A 25 27.38 -7.62 3.77
CA GLN A 25 28.48 -8.45 3.22
C GLN A 25 29.40 -9.00 4.29
N GLY A 26 29.43 -8.40 5.48
CA GLY A 26 30.16 -8.96 6.62
C GLY A 26 29.63 -10.33 7.08
N ARG A 27 28.40 -10.71 6.68
CA ARG A 27 27.74 -11.94 7.13
C ARG A 27 27.10 -12.76 6.01
N TYR A 28 26.76 -12.15 4.89
CA TYR A 28 26.06 -12.78 3.76
C TYR A 28 26.81 -12.62 2.46
N ASP A 29 26.56 -13.52 1.52
CA ASP A 29 26.85 -13.27 0.11
C ASP A 29 25.75 -12.37 -0.45
N VAL A 30 26.09 -11.14 -0.82
CA VAL A 30 25.15 -10.07 -1.13
C VAL A 30 25.37 -9.58 -2.56
N GLU A 31 24.31 -9.67 -3.35
CA GLU A 31 24.17 -8.98 -4.62
C GLU A 31 23.20 -7.81 -4.47
N ALA A 32 23.54 -6.65 -5.04
CA ALA A 32 22.69 -5.46 -5.00
C ALA A 32 22.42 -4.94 -6.41
N VAL A 33 21.15 -4.93 -6.79
CA VAL A 33 20.66 -4.49 -8.11
C VAL A 33 19.79 -3.25 -7.94
N SER A 34 20.08 -2.19 -8.70
CA SER A 34 19.28 -0.96 -8.68
C SER A 34 18.16 -1.02 -9.72
N THR A 35 16.96 -0.55 -9.35
CA THR A 35 15.86 -0.42 -10.31
C THR A 35 16.10 0.78 -11.24
N GLU A 36 15.69 0.65 -12.49
CA GLU A 36 15.85 1.69 -13.52
C GLU A 36 14.52 2.35 -13.90
N ALA A 37 13.41 1.63 -13.70
CA ALA A 37 12.08 2.08 -14.09
C ALA A 37 11.00 1.51 -13.16
N GLN A 38 9.77 1.97 -13.31
CA GLN A 38 8.58 1.40 -12.67
C GLN A 38 8.38 -0.06 -13.16
N ASN A 39 7.99 -0.94 -12.26
CA ASN A 39 7.85 -2.39 -12.42
C ASN A 39 9.17 -3.17 -12.62
N HIS A 40 10.33 -2.52 -12.66
CA HIS A 40 11.61 -3.22 -12.80
C HIS A 40 11.93 -4.10 -11.58
N ALA A 41 11.53 -3.69 -10.36
CA ALA A 41 11.68 -4.54 -9.18
C ALA A 41 10.84 -5.83 -9.26
N THR A 42 9.71 -5.82 -9.99
CA THR A 42 8.92 -7.02 -10.25
C THR A 42 9.66 -8.00 -11.17
N GLU A 43 10.34 -7.49 -12.19
CA GLU A 43 11.13 -8.30 -13.12
C GLU A 43 12.32 -8.93 -12.41
N ILE A 44 13.10 -8.12 -11.66
CA ILE A 44 14.23 -8.61 -10.85
C ILE A 44 13.74 -9.66 -9.83
N GLY A 45 12.59 -9.44 -9.18
CA GLY A 45 12.00 -10.40 -8.24
C GLY A 45 11.65 -11.74 -8.91
N ARG A 46 11.11 -11.73 -10.13
CA ARG A 46 10.84 -12.95 -10.91
C ARG A 46 12.11 -13.69 -11.30
N GLU A 47 13.13 -12.97 -11.71
CA GLU A 47 14.44 -13.55 -12.05
C GLU A 47 15.11 -14.16 -10.83
N ALA A 48 14.96 -13.56 -9.66
CA ALA A 48 15.48 -14.04 -8.39
C ALA A 48 14.99 -15.45 -8.02
N VAL A 49 13.78 -15.84 -8.48
CA VAL A 49 13.20 -17.18 -8.21
C VAL A 49 14.12 -18.30 -8.70
N ASN A 50 14.82 -18.10 -9.81
CA ASN A 50 15.77 -19.06 -10.38
C ASN A 50 17.23 -18.71 -10.07
N GLY A 51 17.48 -17.62 -9.35
CA GLY A 51 18.82 -17.10 -9.05
C GLY A 51 19.53 -17.75 -7.88
N GLY A 52 18.86 -18.65 -7.14
CA GLY A 52 19.45 -19.34 -5.99
C GLY A 52 19.62 -18.46 -4.74
N TYR A 53 18.83 -17.41 -4.60
CA TYR A 53 18.83 -16.54 -3.42
C TYR A 53 17.97 -17.11 -2.28
N ASP A 54 18.48 -17.03 -1.05
CA ASP A 54 17.77 -17.45 0.15
C ASP A 54 16.77 -16.38 0.64
N ILE A 55 16.99 -15.11 0.27
CA ILE A 55 16.18 -13.96 0.65
C ILE A 55 16.34 -12.83 -0.37
N VAL A 56 15.24 -12.12 -0.63
CA VAL A 56 15.23 -10.86 -1.37
C VAL A 56 14.91 -9.71 -0.40
N VAL A 57 15.68 -8.64 -0.47
CA VAL A 57 15.50 -7.46 0.37
C VAL A 57 15.06 -6.28 -0.51
N ALA A 58 13.86 -5.75 -0.26
CA ALA A 58 13.38 -4.54 -0.91
C ALA A 58 13.96 -3.30 -0.21
N PHE A 59 14.92 -2.63 -0.83
CA PHE A 59 15.47 -1.38 -0.30
C PHE A 59 14.82 -0.18 -1.01
N GLY A 60 13.74 0.31 -0.42
CA GLY A 60 12.92 1.38 -0.99
C GLY A 60 11.69 1.67 -0.15
N GLY A 61 10.70 2.32 -0.74
CA GLY A 61 9.39 2.55 -0.12
C GLY A 61 8.39 1.42 -0.38
N ASP A 62 7.14 1.64 0.04
CA ASP A 62 6.05 0.66 -0.10
C ASP A 62 5.82 0.23 -1.56
N GLY A 63 5.94 1.14 -2.54
CA GLY A 63 5.84 0.80 -3.96
C GLY A 63 6.94 -0.16 -4.43
N THR A 64 8.19 0.01 -3.95
CA THR A 64 9.28 -0.94 -4.27
C THR A 64 8.99 -2.31 -3.69
N LEU A 65 8.51 -2.37 -2.44
CA LEU A 65 8.09 -3.63 -1.84
C LEU A 65 6.91 -4.26 -2.58
N ASN A 66 5.91 -3.46 -3.00
CA ASN A 66 4.79 -3.95 -3.80
C ASN A 66 5.27 -4.61 -5.11
N GLU A 67 6.21 -3.97 -5.81
CA GLU A 67 6.79 -4.54 -7.02
C GLU A 67 7.50 -5.87 -6.73
N VAL A 68 8.35 -5.93 -5.70
CA VAL A 68 9.03 -7.17 -5.28
C VAL A 68 8.02 -8.25 -4.89
N ALA A 69 6.99 -7.89 -4.12
CA ALA A 69 5.91 -8.82 -3.74
C ALA A 69 5.19 -9.40 -4.96
N ASN A 70 4.91 -8.57 -5.99
CA ASN A 70 4.33 -9.05 -7.25
C ASN A 70 5.27 -9.98 -8.05
N GLY A 71 6.58 -9.84 -7.87
CA GLY A 71 7.58 -10.74 -8.47
C GLY A 71 7.71 -12.08 -7.75
N LEU A 72 7.62 -12.08 -6.42
CA LEU A 72 7.87 -13.24 -5.56
C LEU A 72 6.60 -13.97 -5.10
N ALA A 73 5.41 -13.43 -5.35
CA ALA A 73 4.15 -14.02 -4.89
C ALA A 73 4.02 -15.49 -5.34
N GLY A 74 3.64 -16.36 -4.39
CA GLY A 74 3.50 -17.79 -4.64
C GLY A 74 4.82 -18.57 -4.68
N THR A 75 5.96 -17.95 -4.36
CA THR A 75 7.27 -18.61 -4.27
C THR A 75 7.67 -18.87 -2.83
N ASP A 76 8.74 -19.67 -2.65
CA ASP A 76 9.28 -19.95 -1.34
C ASP A 76 10.33 -18.93 -0.86
N ILE A 77 10.76 -18.02 -1.72
CA ILE A 77 11.77 -17.02 -1.37
C ILE A 77 11.15 -15.94 -0.49
N PRO A 78 11.63 -15.76 0.74
CA PRO A 78 11.13 -14.72 1.62
C PRO A 78 11.64 -13.33 1.20
N VAL A 79 10.85 -12.30 1.54
CA VAL A 79 11.22 -10.90 1.39
C VAL A 79 11.48 -10.27 2.76
N SER A 80 12.41 -9.33 2.85
CA SER A 80 12.52 -8.36 3.93
C SER A 80 12.58 -6.93 3.36
N VAL A 81 12.53 -5.93 4.23
CA VAL A 81 12.43 -4.52 3.83
C VAL A 81 13.51 -3.69 4.50
N LEU A 82 14.20 -2.88 3.71
CA LEU A 82 14.99 -1.75 4.19
C LEU A 82 14.25 -0.46 3.84
N PRO A 83 13.68 0.26 4.84
CA PRO A 83 12.75 1.34 4.60
C PRO A 83 13.44 2.56 4.00
N GLY A 84 13.15 2.86 2.74
CA GLY A 84 13.70 3.99 1.99
C GLY A 84 12.66 5.04 1.59
N GLY A 85 11.38 4.79 1.88
CA GLY A 85 10.27 5.70 1.58
C GLY A 85 9.95 6.67 2.72
N SER A 86 8.91 7.48 2.51
CA SER A 86 8.45 8.47 3.51
C SER A 86 7.51 7.88 4.56
N THR A 87 6.84 6.78 4.28
CA THR A 87 5.79 6.20 5.15
C THR A 87 6.15 4.80 5.62
N ASN A 88 6.55 3.91 4.70
CA ASN A 88 6.99 2.53 4.92
C ASN A 88 5.97 1.75 5.77
N VAL A 89 4.73 1.71 5.27
CA VAL A 89 3.58 1.13 5.97
C VAL A 89 3.84 -0.31 6.35
N VAL A 90 4.24 -1.13 5.38
CA VAL A 90 4.43 -2.57 5.60
C VAL A 90 5.56 -2.84 6.59
N ALA A 91 6.73 -2.18 6.43
CA ALA A 91 7.85 -2.37 7.36
C ALA A 91 7.42 -2.13 8.80
N ARG A 92 6.71 -1.02 9.04
CA ARG A 92 6.21 -0.64 10.37
C ARG A 92 5.14 -1.62 10.89
N THR A 93 4.23 -2.06 10.01
CA THR A 93 3.16 -3.00 10.37
C THR A 93 3.70 -4.36 10.80
N VAL A 94 4.79 -4.82 10.18
CA VAL A 94 5.39 -6.11 10.53
C VAL A 94 6.47 -6.01 11.62
N GLY A 95 6.75 -4.79 12.12
CA GLY A 95 7.68 -4.57 13.25
C GLY A 95 9.13 -4.28 12.84
N ILE A 96 9.42 -4.08 11.55
CA ILE A 96 10.74 -3.65 11.08
C ILE A 96 10.94 -2.17 11.44
N PRO A 97 12.09 -1.77 12.03
CA PRO A 97 12.41 -0.38 12.33
C PRO A 97 12.30 0.53 11.12
N ASN A 98 11.74 1.75 11.29
CA ASN A 98 11.53 2.70 10.19
C ASN A 98 12.77 3.55 9.83
N ASP A 99 13.92 3.25 10.41
CA ASP A 99 15.23 3.78 10.03
C ASP A 99 16.05 2.70 9.33
N VAL A 100 16.75 3.05 8.26
CA VAL A 100 17.52 2.09 7.45
C VAL A 100 18.65 1.44 8.24
N VAL A 101 19.32 2.19 9.11
CA VAL A 101 20.45 1.66 9.90
C VAL A 101 19.92 0.66 10.93
N ASP A 102 18.87 1.04 11.66
CA ASP A 102 18.23 0.16 12.64
C ASP A 102 17.61 -1.08 11.97
N ALA A 103 17.01 -0.92 10.78
CA ALA A 103 16.49 -2.04 9.99
C ALA A 103 17.59 -2.97 9.47
N THR A 104 18.77 -2.43 9.16
CA THR A 104 19.93 -3.24 8.76
C THR A 104 20.46 -4.04 9.96
N GLU A 105 20.53 -3.42 11.13
CA GLU A 105 20.91 -4.11 12.38
C GLU A 105 19.88 -5.19 12.75
N HIS A 106 18.59 -4.86 12.63
CA HIS A 106 17.50 -5.82 12.83
C HIS A 106 17.64 -7.03 11.90
N LEU A 107 17.85 -6.82 10.60
CA LEU A 107 18.06 -7.88 9.62
C LEU A 107 19.29 -8.74 9.93
N LEU A 108 20.39 -8.13 10.36
CA LEU A 108 21.57 -8.85 10.85
C LEU A 108 21.29 -9.68 12.11
N GLY A 109 20.42 -9.18 12.98
CA GLY A 109 19.97 -9.89 14.19
C GLY A 109 19.11 -11.12 13.89
N CYS A 110 18.31 -11.09 12.82
CA CYS A 110 17.50 -12.21 12.36
C CYS A 110 18.30 -13.34 11.71
N ALA A 111 19.60 -13.12 11.44
CA ALA A 111 20.43 -13.91 10.54
C ALA A 111 20.60 -15.40 10.90
N ASP A 112 20.54 -15.78 12.17
CA ASP A 112 20.72 -17.17 12.58
C ASP A 112 19.40 -17.94 12.65
N GLN A 113 18.27 -17.22 12.54
CA GLN A 113 16.93 -17.77 12.69
C GLN A 113 15.95 -17.09 11.73
N PHE A 114 16.22 -17.11 10.44
CA PHE A 114 15.24 -16.68 9.45
C PHE A 114 13.99 -17.56 9.53
N VAL A 115 13.00 -17.11 10.28
CA VAL A 115 11.69 -17.73 10.32
C VAL A 115 10.74 -16.91 9.46
N PRO A 116 10.52 -17.31 8.20
CA PRO A 116 9.61 -16.60 7.31
C PRO A 116 8.17 -16.70 7.83
N ARG A 117 7.51 -15.56 7.99
CA ARG A 117 6.09 -15.48 8.31
C ARG A 117 5.30 -15.36 7.00
N PRO A 118 4.31 -16.24 6.74
CA PRO A 118 3.43 -16.08 5.61
C PRO A 118 2.52 -14.86 5.83
N ILE A 119 2.34 -14.08 4.78
CA ILE A 119 1.38 -12.96 4.73
C ILE A 119 0.50 -13.09 3.49
N ASP A 120 -0.67 -12.48 3.58
CA ASP A 120 -1.64 -12.47 2.49
C ASP A 120 -1.36 -11.29 1.55
N LEU A 121 -1.80 -11.42 0.31
CA LEU A 121 -1.81 -10.32 -0.66
C LEU A 121 -3.23 -10.08 -1.15
N GLY A 122 -3.68 -8.84 -1.09
CA GLY A 122 -4.89 -8.44 -1.79
C GLY A 122 -4.65 -8.40 -3.30
N VAL A 123 -5.71 -8.58 -4.08
CA VAL A 123 -5.67 -8.54 -5.54
C VAL A 123 -6.71 -7.54 -6.05
N ALA A 124 -6.31 -6.65 -6.94
CA ALA A 124 -7.13 -5.63 -7.58
C ALA A 124 -6.97 -5.74 -9.10
N ASN A 125 -7.98 -6.29 -9.80
CA ASN A 125 -7.92 -6.57 -11.25
C ASN A 125 -6.62 -7.30 -11.67
N GLY A 126 -6.17 -8.28 -10.87
CA GLY A 126 -4.94 -9.05 -11.12
C GLY A 126 -3.64 -8.41 -10.65
N ARG A 127 -3.65 -7.16 -10.18
CA ARG A 127 -2.51 -6.50 -9.52
C ARG A 127 -2.56 -6.78 -8.02
N ARG A 128 -1.50 -7.31 -7.45
CA ARG A 128 -1.40 -7.56 -6.01
C ARG A 128 -1.07 -6.29 -5.24
N PHE A 129 -1.64 -6.17 -4.04
CA PHE A 129 -1.29 -5.15 -3.06
C PHE A 129 -1.03 -5.77 -1.69
N VAL A 130 -0.19 -5.11 -0.91
CA VAL A 130 0.26 -5.63 0.38
C VAL A 130 -0.64 -5.14 1.52
N PHE A 131 -1.01 -3.85 1.53
CA PHE A 131 -1.77 -3.30 2.65
C PHE A 131 -3.11 -2.66 2.26
N ALA A 132 -3.21 -1.96 1.12
CA ALA A 132 -4.46 -1.30 0.74
C ALA A 132 -4.63 -1.06 -0.76
N CYS A 133 -5.90 -1.03 -1.18
CA CYS A 133 -6.33 -0.55 -2.47
C CYS A 133 -7.42 0.51 -2.29
N GLY A 134 -7.26 1.67 -2.92
CA GLY A 134 -8.19 2.79 -2.87
C GLY A 134 -8.89 3.05 -4.19
N ALA A 135 -10.20 3.30 -4.14
CA ALA A 135 -10.99 3.78 -5.27
C ALA A 135 -11.62 5.13 -4.92
N GLY A 136 -11.43 6.14 -5.77
CA GLY A 136 -12.02 7.46 -5.61
C GLY A 136 -11.07 8.50 -5.04
N LEU A 137 -11.37 9.10 -3.88
CA LEU A 137 -10.64 10.26 -3.34
C LEU A 137 -9.16 9.97 -3.08
N ASP A 138 -8.87 8.83 -2.48
CA ASP A 138 -7.52 8.42 -2.15
C ASP A 138 -6.67 8.23 -3.42
N ALA A 139 -7.18 7.49 -4.39
CA ALA A 139 -6.55 7.34 -5.69
C ALA A 139 -6.38 8.67 -6.45
N THR A 140 -7.28 9.63 -6.27
CA THR A 140 -7.12 10.99 -6.82
C THR A 140 -5.96 11.72 -6.14
N ALA A 141 -5.72 11.48 -4.86
CA ALA A 141 -4.56 12.04 -4.16
C ALA A 141 -3.27 11.37 -4.65
N ALA A 142 -3.24 10.03 -4.76
CA ALA A 142 -2.11 9.27 -5.30
C ALA A 142 -1.72 9.76 -6.70
N GLN A 143 -2.69 9.88 -7.62
CA GLN A 143 -2.49 10.43 -8.97
C GLN A 143 -1.77 11.79 -8.96
N ARG A 144 -2.17 12.71 -8.07
CA ARG A 144 -1.55 14.03 -7.98
C ARG A 144 -0.15 14.01 -7.40
N VAL A 145 0.08 13.09 -6.48
CA VAL A 145 1.38 12.90 -5.83
C VAL A 145 2.37 12.31 -6.83
N ASP A 146 1.98 11.27 -7.55
CA ASP A 146 2.83 10.61 -8.55
C ASP A 146 3.15 11.50 -9.76
N ALA A 147 2.20 12.38 -10.14
CA ALA A 147 2.45 13.39 -11.17
C ALA A 147 3.53 14.44 -10.76
N ARG A 148 3.97 14.47 -9.49
CA ARG A 148 4.92 15.47 -8.96
C ARG A 148 5.96 14.84 -8.02
N PRO A 149 6.88 13.99 -8.53
CA PRO A 149 7.83 13.23 -7.71
C PRO A 149 8.74 14.14 -6.87
N ARG A 150 9.12 15.33 -7.38
CA ARG A 150 9.93 16.30 -6.63
C ARG A 150 9.20 16.86 -5.40
N MET A 151 7.88 17.03 -5.49
CA MET A 151 7.06 17.48 -4.35
C MET A 151 6.86 16.32 -3.37
N LYS A 152 6.65 15.09 -3.86
CA LYS A 152 6.56 13.86 -3.07
C LYS A 152 7.80 13.71 -2.19
N SER A 153 9.01 13.81 -2.77
CA SER A 153 10.26 13.66 -2.03
C SER A 153 10.50 14.79 -1.02
N ARG A 154 10.13 16.05 -1.35
CA ARG A 154 10.40 17.21 -0.48
C ARG A 154 9.43 17.36 0.68
N PHE A 155 8.15 17.04 0.49
CA PHE A 155 7.08 17.31 1.46
C PHE A 155 6.38 16.05 1.98
N GLY A 156 6.64 14.87 1.41
CA GLY A 156 6.16 13.58 1.87
C GLY A 156 4.68 13.56 2.24
N PRO A 157 4.32 13.16 3.50
CA PRO A 157 2.94 13.03 3.96
C PRO A 157 2.13 14.33 3.88
N TYR A 158 2.78 15.49 4.01
CA TYR A 158 2.10 16.79 3.90
C TYR A 158 1.60 17.05 2.48
N PHE A 159 2.36 16.61 1.47
CA PHE A 159 1.93 16.76 0.08
C PHE A 159 0.76 15.82 -0.24
N TYR A 160 0.75 14.62 0.33
CA TYR A 160 -0.39 13.71 0.24
C TYR A 160 -1.65 14.30 0.87
N THR A 161 -1.55 14.85 2.08
CA THR A 161 -2.64 15.56 2.76
C THR A 161 -3.16 16.73 1.92
N TYR A 162 -2.27 17.55 1.36
CA TYR A 162 -2.66 18.64 0.46
C TYR A 162 -3.40 18.12 -0.78
N ALA A 163 -2.91 17.05 -1.41
CA ALA A 163 -3.51 16.44 -2.59
C ALA A 163 -4.92 15.92 -2.29
N THR A 164 -5.12 15.28 -1.14
CA THR A 164 -6.42 14.79 -0.65
C THR A 164 -7.39 15.93 -0.43
N VAL A 165 -6.99 16.96 0.32
CA VAL A 165 -7.83 18.16 0.58
C VAL A 165 -8.22 18.82 -0.73
N ARG A 166 -7.28 19.04 -1.64
CA ARG A 166 -7.56 19.65 -2.95
C ARG A 166 -8.47 18.79 -3.82
N GLY A 167 -8.33 17.47 -3.76
CA GLY A 167 -9.23 16.53 -4.44
C GLY A 167 -10.64 16.63 -3.90
N PHE A 168 -10.77 16.60 -2.58
CA PHE A 168 -12.04 16.69 -1.88
C PHE A 168 -12.82 17.96 -2.27
N TYR A 169 -12.23 19.14 -2.11
CA TYR A 169 -12.90 20.40 -2.41
C TYR A 169 -13.11 20.65 -3.90
N GLY A 170 -12.18 20.20 -4.76
CA GLY A 170 -12.24 20.47 -6.20
C GLY A 170 -13.11 19.51 -7.01
N LYS A 171 -13.25 18.25 -6.56
CA LYS A 171 -13.96 17.20 -7.33
C LYS A 171 -15.08 16.56 -6.51
N TYR A 172 -14.79 16.10 -5.29
CA TYR A 172 -15.69 15.23 -4.53
C TYR A 172 -16.88 15.95 -3.91
N LEU A 173 -16.75 17.23 -3.54
CA LEU A 173 -17.89 18.03 -3.08
C LEU A 173 -18.80 18.46 -4.22
N VAL A 174 -18.30 18.57 -5.45
CA VAL A 174 -19.05 19.15 -6.59
C VAL A 174 -19.70 18.06 -7.43
N ASN A 175 -18.92 17.10 -7.93
CA ASN A 175 -19.41 16.08 -8.84
C ASN A 175 -18.58 14.79 -8.73
N PRO A 176 -18.63 14.07 -7.61
CA PRO A 176 -17.93 12.79 -7.45
C PRO A 176 -18.47 11.73 -8.40
N VAL A 177 -17.62 10.78 -8.77
CA VAL A 177 -18.10 9.54 -9.39
C VAL A 177 -18.74 8.70 -8.28
N ARG A 178 -19.98 8.28 -8.47
CA ARG A 178 -20.62 7.32 -7.57
C ARG A 178 -20.24 5.91 -7.97
N MET A 179 -20.06 5.06 -6.98
CA MET A 179 -19.69 3.66 -7.14
C MET A 179 -20.66 2.79 -6.34
N SER A 180 -21.04 1.66 -6.89
CA SER A 180 -21.66 0.54 -6.17
C SER A 180 -20.56 -0.38 -5.72
N VAL A 181 -20.59 -0.80 -4.47
CA VAL A 181 -19.67 -1.76 -3.86
C VAL A 181 -20.49 -2.97 -3.43
N GLU A 182 -20.15 -4.12 -3.98
CA GLU A 182 -20.77 -5.40 -3.66
C GLU A 182 -19.74 -6.29 -2.98
N THR A 183 -20.12 -6.94 -1.90
CA THR A 183 -19.27 -7.84 -1.11
C THR A 183 -20.05 -9.06 -0.70
N ASP A 184 -19.39 -10.13 -0.26
CA ASP A 184 -20.02 -11.29 0.38
C ASP A 184 -20.66 -10.94 1.74
N GLY A 185 -20.34 -9.78 2.32
CA GLY A 185 -20.96 -9.25 3.57
C GLY A 185 -22.12 -8.28 3.34
N GLY A 186 -22.43 -7.88 2.09
CA GLY A 186 -23.48 -6.91 1.75
C GLY A 186 -23.08 -5.95 0.65
N SER A 187 -23.87 -4.87 0.49
CA SER A 187 -23.59 -3.85 -0.54
C SER A 187 -23.75 -2.43 -0.03
N SER A 188 -23.05 -1.50 -0.64
CA SER A 188 -23.16 -0.06 -0.36
C SER A 188 -22.94 0.76 -1.61
N GLU A 189 -23.45 1.99 -1.64
CA GLU A 189 -23.11 2.98 -2.64
C GLU A 189 -22.33 4.14 -2.02
N GLY A 190 -21.26 4.57 -2.70
CA GLY A 190 -20.42 5.63 -2.18
C GLY A 190 -19.69 6.43 -3.25
N VAL A 191 -18.79 7.28 -2.81
CA VAL A 191 -17.93 8.14 -3.63
C VAL A 191 -16.46 7.85 -3.43
N THR A 192 -16.14 7.02 -2.45
CA THR A 192 -14.79 6.52 -2.13
C THR A 192 -14.92 5.18 -1.45
N ALA A 193 -14.11 4.22 -1.84
CA ALA A 193 -13.95 2.94 -1.18
C ALA A 193 -12.47 2.68 -0.91
N ILE A 194 -12.16 2.15 0.26
CA ILE A 194 -10.83 1.71 0.67
C ILE A 194 -10.93 0.25 1.07
N CYS A 195 -10.20 -0.60 0.37
CA CYS A 195 -10.03 -2.01 0.68
C CYS A 195 -8.69 -2.19 1.38
N GLN A 196 -8.71 -2.85 2.54
CA GLN A 196 -7.52 -3.10 3.35
C GLN A 196 -7.23 -4.61 3.47
N ASN A 197 -5.95 -4.93 3.49
CA ASN A 197 -5.37 -6.24 3.84
C ASN A 197 -4.56 -6.17 5.13
N SER A 198 -4.43 -4.99 5.74
CA SER A 198 -3.72 -4.81 7.01
C SER A 198 -4.23 -3.60 7.79
N ASP A 199 -3.97 -3.57 9.10
CA ASP A 199 -4.14 -2.43 9.99
C ASP A 199 -2.75 -2.03 10.55
N PRO A 200 -2.40 -0.75 10.55
CA PRO A 200 -3.18 0.41 10.10
C PRO A 200 -3.21 0.57 8.56
N TRP A 201 -4.17 1.34 8.05
CA TRP A 201 -4.24 1.71 6.64
C TRP A 201 -2.99 2.44 6.15
N THR A 202 -2.51 3.42 6.94
CA THR A 202 -1.26 4.16 6.67
C THR A 202 -0.79 4.86 7.93
N TYR A 203 0.26 5.68 7.82
CA TYR A 203 0.78 6.49 8.91
C TYR A 203 0.87 7.96 8.52
N PHE A 204 0.50 8.84 9.42
CA PHE A 204 0.84 10.25 9.35
C PHE A 204 1.93 10.55 10.39
N ARG A 205 3.17 10.66 9.94
CA ARG A 205 4.36 10.65 10.82
C ARG A 205 4.38 9.36 11.65
N ASP A 206 4.31 9.49 12.99
CA ASP A 206 4.32 8.36 13.93
C ASP A 206 2.91 7.93 14.37
N ARG A 207 1.87 8.56 13.81
CA ARG A 207 0.48 8.21 14.12
C ARG A 207 -0.08 7.25 13.11
N GLU A 208 -0.63 6.16 13.62
CA GLU A 208 -1.43 5.24 12.84
C GLU A 208 -2.71 5.93 12.36
N MET A 209 -3.06 5.69 11.12
CA MET A 209 -4.32 6.09 10.52
C MET A 209 -5.15 4.83 10.25
N ARG A 210 -6.29 4.70 10.93
CA ARG A 210 -7.11 3.49 10.89
C ARG A 210 -8.43 3.76 10.16
N VAL A 211 -8.73 2.92 9.17
CA VAL A 211 -9.97 3.03 8.38
C VAL A 211 -10.91 1.88 8.71
N CYS A 212 -10.48 0.63 8.55
CA CYS A 212 -11.25 -0.56 8.94
C CYS A 212 -10.75 -1.13 10.26
N ARG A 213 -11.57 -2.00 10.87
CA ARG A 213 -11.25 -2.73 12.10
C ARG A 213 -10.82 -4.15 11.83
N ASP A 214 -10.19 -4.74 12.85
CA ASP A 214 -9.99 -6.19 13.00
C ASP A 214 -9.43 -6.88 11.76
N ILE A 215 -8.51 -6.21 11.05
CA ILE A 215 -7.80 -6.74 9.89
C ILE A 215 -6.32 -6.93 10.22
N ALA A 216 -5.75 -8.06 9.85
CA ALA A 216 -4.32 -8.34 9.96
C ALA A 216 -3.79 -8.86 8.62
N ILE A 217 -2.52 -8.59 8.35
CA ILE A 217 -1.85 -8.91 7.09
C ILE A 217 -1.80 -10.43 6.78
N ASP A 218 -2.17 -11.26 7.75
CA ASP A 218 -2.22 -12.73 7.70
C ASP A 218 -3.60 -13.28 8.14
N SER A 219 -4.66 -12.44 8.12
CA SER A 219 -6.00 -12.84 8.54
C SER A 219 -6.73 -13.71 7.52
N GLY A 220 -6.24 -13.80 6.29
CA GLY A 220 -6.89 -14.50 5.18
C GLY A 220 -8.15 -13.82 4.68
N THR A 221 -8.37 -12.53 5.01
CA THR A 221 -9.57 -11.78 4.66
C THR A 221 -9.25 -10.33 4.28
N LEU A 222 -10.20 -9.66 3.62
CA LEU A 222 -10.16 -8.23 3.33
C LEU A 222 -11.20 -7.49 4.16
N SER A 223 -11.00 -6.18 4.32
CA SER A 223 -12.02 -5.27 4.84
C SER A 223 -12.19 -4.09 3.89
N VAL A 224 -13.44 -3.67 3.68
CA VAL A 224 -13.78 -2.56 2.78
C VAL A 224 -14.57 -1.50 3.54
N ALA A 225 -14.11 -0.26 3.48
CA ALA A 225 -14.83 0.91 3.99
C ALA A 225 -15.30 1.79 2.83
N VAL A 226 -16.58 2.13 2.82
CA VAL A 226 -17.24 2.90 1.76
C VAL A 226 -17.77 4.22 2.31
N LEU A 227 -17.23 5.35 1.84
CA LEU A 227 -17.76 6.67 2.15
C LEU A 227 -18.97 6.95 1.26
N ARG A 228 -20.17 6.93 1.82
CA ARG A 228 -21.42 7.10 1.06
C ARG A 228 -21.57 8.45 0.37
N ARG A 229 -21.05 9.52 0.99
CA ARG A 229 -21.07 10.86 0.40
C ARG A 229 -19.96 11.73 0.96
N ALA A 230 -19.44 12.63 0.13
CA ALA A 230 -18.55 13.69 0.56
C ALA A 230 -19.37 14.87 1.12
N ALA A 231 -19.12 15.24 2.37
CA ALA A 231 -19.73 16.44 2.97
C ALA A 231 -18.70 17.14 3.86
N GLN A 232 -18.55 18.45 3.66
CA GLN A 232 -17.54 19.24 4.37
C GLN A 232 -17.67 19.15 5.89
N ARG A 233 -18.90 19.10 6.41
CA ARG A 233 -19.18 18.99 7.87
C ARG A 233 -18.70 17.68 8.50
N ASP A 234 -18.58 16.61 7.71
CA ASP A 234 -18.20 15.29 8.19
C ASP A 234 -16.67 15.11 8.27
N VAL A 235 -15.90 15.94 7.53
CA VAL A 235 -14.42 15.86 7.44
C VAL A 235 -13.74 15.87 8.81
N PRO A 236 -14.00 16.84 9.73
CA PRO A 236 -13.30 16.87 11.02
C PRO A 236 -13.64 15.66 11.90
N PHE A 237 -14.84 15.13 11.79
CA PHE A 237 -15.27 13.96 12.57
C PHE A 237 -14.65 12.67 12.03
N ILE A 238 -14.54 12.51 10.72
CA ILE A 238 -13.85 11.37 10.08
C ILE A 238 -12.35 11.45 10.42
N ALA A 239 -11.73 12.61 10.24
CA ALA A 239 -10.31 12.80 10.55
C ALA A 239 -9.99 12.51 12.03
N ALA A 240 -10.86 12.93 12.94
CA ALA A 240 -10.70 12.64 14.37
C ALA A 240 -10.77 11.13 14.67
N ARG A 241 -11.57 10.37 13.94
CA ARG A 241 -11.66 8.91 14.09
C ARG A 241 -10.46 8.20 13.50
N VAL A 242 -10.08 8.57 12.28
CA VAL A 242 -8.91 7.99 11.59
C VAL A 242 -7.62 8.14 12.40
N LEU A 243 -7.45 9.28 13.08
CA LEU A 243 -6.27 9.62 13.88
C LEU A 243 -6.44 9.30 15.39
N GLY A 244 -7.66 8.91 15.81
CA GLY A 244 -8.01 8.67 17.21
C GLY A 244 -7.52 7.29 17.67
N LYS A 245 -7.07 7.20 18.92
CA LYS A 245 -6.76 5.91 19.54
C LYS A 245 -8.03 5.12 19.80
N GLY A 246 -8.09 3.88 19.32
CA GLY A 246 -9.22 2.96 19.56
C GLY A 246 -10.47 3.27 18.72
N SER A 247 -10.38 4.12 17.70
CA SER A 247 -11.45 4.40 16.75
C SER A 247 -10.95 4.22 15.32
N THR A 248 -11.87 3.99 14.38
CA THR A 248 -11.61 3.86 12.95
C THR A 248 -12.53 4.77 12.16
N ALA A 249 -12.23 4.97 10.86
CA ALA A 249 -13.15 5.68 9.98
C ALA A 249 -14.53 5.01 9.93
N GLY A 250 -14.59 3.68 9.97
CA GLY A 250 -15.82 2.87 10.00
C GLY A 250 -16.79 3.22 11.12
N ASP A 251 -16.31 3.82 12.22
CA ASP A 251 -17.17 4.34 13.29
C ASP A 251 -18.05 5.53 12.88
N HIS A 252 -17.83 6.09 11.70
CA HIS A 252 -18.56 7.26 11.26
C HIS A 252 -19.82 6.88 10.49
N ARG A 253 -20.98 7.48 10.84
CA ARG A 253 -22.30 7.21 10.25
C ARG A 253 -22.40 7.31 8.73
N GLN A 254 -21.43 7.94 8.03
CA GLN A 254 -21.39 8.05 6.58
C GLN A 254 -20.47 7.01 5.94
N ILE A 255 -19.91 6.13 6.73
CA ILE A 255 -19.01 5.07 6.26
C ILE A 255 -19.69 3.74 6.60
N ASP A 256 -19.86 2.92 5.58
CA ASP A 256 -20.25 1.54 5.73
C ASP A 256 -18.97 0.70 5.68
N GLU A 257 -18.80 -0.19 6.66
CA GLU A 257 -17.63 -1.06 6.77
C GLU A 257 -18.06 -2.51 6.67
N PHE A 258 -17.36 -3.27 5.85
CA PHE A 258 -17.53 -4.71 5.65
C PHE A 258 -16.20 -5.39 5.93
N GLY A 259 -16.16 -6.30 6.87
CA GLY A 259 -14.96 -7.06 7.26
C GLY A 259 -15.12 -8.56 7.06
N GLY A 260 -13.98 -9.28 7.07
CA GLY A 260 -13.98 -10.72 6.92
C GLY A 260 -14.28 -11.20 5.49
N LEU A 261 -14.01 -10.36 4.48
CA LEU A 261 -14.37 -10.61 3.09
C LEU A 261 -13.34 -11.50 2.38
N SER A 262 -13.81 -12.35 1.48
CA SER A 262 -12.97 -13.06 0.52
C SER A 262 -12.85 -12.32 -0.81
N GLU A 263 -13.89 -11.58 -1.18
CA GLU A 263 -13.97 -10.83 -2.43
C GLU A 263 -14.85 -9.58 -2.28
N ALA A 264 -14.63 -8.62 -3.16
CA ALA A 264 -15.50 -7.47 -3.34
C ALA A 264 -15.43 -6.98 -4.79
N ARG A 265 -16.51 -6.37 -5.26
CA ARG A 265 -16.58 -5.75 -6.58
C ARG A 265 -17.03 -4.30 -6.46
N ILE A 266 -16.32 -3.40 -7.13
CA ILE A 266 -16.65 -1.99 -7.19
C ILE A 266 -16.97 -1.63 -8.63
N MET A 267 -18.16 -1.09 -8.87
CA MET A 267 -18.61 -0.70 -10.20
C MET A 267 -19.00 0.78 -10.23
N SER A 268 -18.80 1.43 -11.36
CA SER A 268 -19.31 2.78 -11.54
C SER A 268 -20.84 2.78 -11.52
N ALA A 269 -21.41 3.67 -10.70
CA ALA A 269 -22.86 3.87 -10.55
C ALA A 269 -23.32 5.25 -11.10
N SER A 270 -22.49 5.95 -11.86
CA SER A 270 -22.85 7.23 -12.46
C SER A 270 -22.46 7.30 -13.94
N LYS A 271 -23.31 7.97 -14.75
CA LYS A 271 -23.08 8.20 -16.17
C LYS A 271 -22.68 9.66 -16.41
N ASP A 272 -21.95 9.89 -17.49
CA ASP A 272 -21.66 11.25 -17.99
C ASP A 272 -22.82 11.78 -18.87
N GLU A 273 -22.65 12.97 -19.42
CA GLU A 273 -23.64 13.63 -20.27
C GLU A 273 -23.90 12.87 -21.59
N SER A 274 -22.98 12.03 -22.03
CA SER A 274 -23.13 11.17 -23.20
C SER A 274 -23.86 9.86 -22.92
N GLY A 275 -24.12 9.55 -21.63
CA GLY A 275 -24.71 8.30 -21.16
C GLY A 275 -23.68 7.18 -20.93
N ALA A 276 -22.39 7.43 -21.11
CA ALA A 276 -21.34 6.47 -20.82
C ALA A 276 -21.07 6.37 -19.31
N TRP A 277 -20.68 5.19 -18.83
CA TRP A 277 -20.31 5.00 -17.43
C TRP A 277 -19.03 5.79 -17.13
N ARG A 278 -19.09 6.61 -16.09
CA ARG A 278 -17.93 7.39 -15.63
C ARG A 278 -16.91 6.45 -15.00
N ARG A 279 -15.63 6.71 -15.27
CA ARG A 279 -14.54 5.95 -14.66
C ARG A 279 -14.11 6.60 -13.34
N PHE A 280 -13.64 5.79 -12.42
CA PHE A 280 -13.09 6.24 -11.13
C PHE A 280 -11.61 5.89 -11.02
N PRO A 281 -10.81 6.75 -10.37
CA PRO A 281 -9.39 6.50 -10.16
C PRO A 281 -9.20 5.37 -9.15
N VAL A 282 -8.16 4.53 -9.39
CA VAL A 282 -7.75 3.41 -8.53
C VAL A 282 -6.28 3.55 -8.20
N GLU A 283 -5.91 3.19 -6.97
CA GLU A 283 -4.53 3.06 -6.50
C GLU A 283 -4.35 1.74 -5.74
N VAL A 284 -3.11 1.26 -5.64
CA VAL A 284 -2.71 0.18 -4.73
C VAL A 284 -1.42 0.57 -4.01
N ASP A 285 -1.38 0.36 -2.70
CA ASP A 285 -0.22 0.66 -1.85
C ASP A 285 0.35 2.08 -2.06
N GLY A 286 -0.51 3.04 -2.41
CA GLY A 286 -0.17 4.42 -2.70
C GLY A 286 0.26 4.71 -4.15
N ASP A 287 0.30 3.73 -5.04
CA ASP A 287 0.64 3.89 -6.45
C ASP A 287 -0.61 3.94 -7.33
N TYR A 288 -0.72 4.98 -8.16
CA TYR A 288 -1.87 5.19 -9.04
C TYR A 288 -1.90 4.20 -10.21
N LEU A 289 -2.99 3.46 -10.37
CA LEU A 289 -3.18 2.45 -11.42
C LEU A 289 -3.99 2.93 -12.64
N GLY A 290 -4.54 4.13 -12.59
CA GLY A 290 -5.39 4.63 -13.68
C GLY A 290 -6.86 4.76 -13.30
N GLU A 291 -7.70 4.98 -14.32
CA GLU A 291 -9.15 5.08 -14.15
C GLU A 291 -9.84 3.80 -14.63
N HIS A 292 -10.75 3.28 -13.82
CA HIS A 292 -11.46 2.02 -14.05
C HIS A 292 -12.98 2.23 -14.01
N GLY A 293 -13.73 1.44 -14.77
CA GLY A 293 -15.19 1.38 -14.68
C GLY A 293 -15.65 0.31 -13.69
N GLU A 294 -14.78 -0.68 -13.47
CA GLU A 294 -15.00 -1.83 -12.61
C GLU A 294 -13.68 -2.26 -11.95
N LEU A 295 -13.75 -2.72 -10.71
CA LEU A 295 -12.62 -3.20 -9.93
C LEU A 295 -13.04 -4.45 -9.16
N ASP A 296 -12.46 -5.58 -9.53
CA ASP A 296 -12.59 -6.84 -8.81
C ASP A 296 -11.49 -6.94 -7.76
N LEU A 297 -11.87 -7.19 -6.52
CA LEU A 297 -11.00 -7.33 -5.37
C LEU A 297 -11.08 -8.76 -4.82
N GLY A 298 -9.95 -9.33 -4.46
CA GLY A 298 -9.84 -10.65 -3.87
C GLY A 298 -8.62 -10.76 -2.98
N ILE A 299 -8.42 -11.94 -2.35
CA ILE A 299 -7.29 -12.21 -1.48
C ILE A 299 -6.59 -13.51 -1.87
N GLU A 300 -5.26 -13.47 -1.96
CA GLU A 300 -4.39 -14.62 -2.07
C GLU A 300 -3.76 -14.89 -0.69
N ARG A 301 -4.17 -15.98 -0.04
CA ARG A 301 -3.72 -16.34 1.31
C ARG A 301 -2.31 -16.88 1.29
N ALA A 302 -1.50 -16.49 2.29
CA ALA A 302 -0.13 -16.92 2.46
C ALA A 302 0.72 -16.78 1.17
N ALA A 303 0.41 -15.75 0.37
CA ALA A 303 0.98 -15.58 -0.97
C ALA A 303 2.41 -15.05 -0.97
N LEU A 304 2.88 -14.49 0.14
CA LEU A 304 4.23 -13.97 0.30
C LEU A 304 4.79 -14.40 1.66
N LYS A 305 6.08 -14.66 1.72
CA LYS A 305 6.81 -14.91 2.98
C LYS A 305 7.61 -13.68 3.34
N ILE A 306 7.46 -13.15 4.56
CA ILE A 306 8.22 -11.98 5.04
C ILE A 306 9.10 -12.36 6.23
N ILE A 307 10.29 -11.76 6.29
CA ILE A 307 11.19 -11.80 7.43
C ILE A 307 11.19 -10.42 8.07
N ALA A 308 10.74 -10.37 9.34
CA ALA A 308 10.60 -9.15 10.11
C ALA A 308 11.06 -9.38 11.56
#